data_87c41cef61c84d8c7c63d9e529a80056
#
_entry.id   87c41cef61c84d8c7c63d9e529a80056
#
_cell.length_a   1.000
_cell.length_b   1.000
_cell.length_c   1.000
_cell.angle_alpha   90.00
_cell.angle_beta   90.00
_cell.angle_gamma   90.00
#
_symmetry.space_group_name_H-M   'P 1'
#
loop_
_entity.id
_entity.type
_entity.pdbx_description
1 polymer ?
#
loop_
_entity_poly.entity_id
_entity_poly.type
_entity_poly.pdbx_seq_one_letter_code
_entity_poly.pdbx_strand_id
1 'polypeptide(L)'
;PDRGIYDAMNKGVGMATGEWVIFMNAGDVFAADDVLRRVFCQDLTDADVVYGDVVKDGNVKKAPESYYLYHRMIFCHQCVFTRRSCLISTPFDIRHRLSADFKSFIVLYQKGARFRYVDMPIAIFDTGGVSNSHRSKGLRDNISVVWETIPMPQRLKFIMRLGVPYLMCRLRGK
;
A
#
# COMPACT_ATOMS: atom_id res chain seq x y z
N PRO A 1 20.78 6.30 -11.16
CA PRO A 1 20.37 5.02 -10.57
C PRO A 1 19.48 5.22 -9.36
N ASP A 2 18.47 4.36 -9.18
CA ASP A 2 17.56 4.43 -8.03
C ASP A 2 18.10 3.63 -6.84
N ARG A 3 17.80 4.10 -5.63
CA ARG A 3 18.16 3.43 -4.37
C ARG A 3 17.13 2.38 -3.95
N GLY A 4 16.28 1.93 -4.87
CA GLY A 4 15.21 0.97 -4.70
C GLY A 4 13.89 1.47 -5.26
N ILE A 5 12.86 0.59 -5.23
CA ILE A 5 11.55 0.86 -5.85
C ILE A 5 10.89 2.15 -5.32
N TYR A 6 10.95 2.41 -4.02
CA TYR A 6 10.33 3.60 -3.43
C TYR A 6 11.08 4.91 -3.75
N ASP A 7 12.39 4.85 -4.03
CA ASP A 7 13.14 6.00 -4.54
C ASP A 7 12.69 6.33 -5.97
N ALA A 8 12.51 5.32 -6.82
CA ALA A 8 11.94 5.47 -8.16
C ALA A 8 10.50 6.02 -8.11
N MET A 9 9.67 5.47 -7.23
CA MET A 9 8.30 5.97 -7.03
C MET A 9 8.26 7.43 -6.59
N ASN A 10 9.12 7.85 -5.64
CA ASN A 10 9.22 9.25 -5.21
C ASN A 10 9.63 10.19 -6.37
N LYS A 11 10.59 9.76 -7.19
CA LYS A 11 10.99 10.50 -8.39
C LYS A 11 9.85 10.60 -9.40
N GLY A 12 9.14 9.49 -9.61
CA GLY A 12 7.96 9.44 -10.47
C GLY A 12 6.86 10.43 -10.04
N VAL A 13 6.58 10.51 -8.73
CA VAL A 13 5.65 11.51 -8.18
C VAL A 13 6.11 12.94 -8.45
N GLY A 14 7.42 13.20 -8.32
CA GLY A 14 8.00 14.51 -8.64
C GLY A 14 7.82 14.91 -10.08
N MET A 15 7.91 13.96 -11.01
CA MET A 15 7.78 14.17 -12.44
C MET A 15 6.32 14.17 -12.94
N ALA A 16 5.42 13.52 -12.22
CA ALA A 16 4.01 13.44 -12.58
C ALA A 16 3.36 14.83 -12.60
N THR A 17 2.45 15.07 -13.53
CA THR A 17 1.68 16.31 -13.63
C THR A 17 0.20 16.12 -13.32
N GLY A 18 -0.27 14.85 -13.29
CA GLY A 18 -1.65 14.51 -12.99
C GLY A 18 -2.03 14.74 -11.51
N GLU A 19 -3.30 14.92 -11.28
CA GLU A 19 -3.87 15.08 -9.93
C GLU A 19 -3.77 13.79 -9.11
N TRP A 20 -3.96 12.64 -9.75
CA TRP A 20 -3.93 11.33 -9.15
C TRP A 20 -2.74 10.51 -9.65
N VAL A 21 -2.18 9.71 -8.75
CA VAL A 21 -1.07 8.80 -9.04
C VAL A 21 -1.45 7.39 -8.64
N ILE A 22 -1.18 6.44 -9.51
CA ILE A 22 -1.19 5.00 -9.23
C ILE A 22 0.16 4.42 -9.65
N PHE A 23 0.64 3.42 -8.92
CA PHE A 23 1.86 2.70 -9.26
C PHE A 23 1.52 1.30 -9.74
N MET A 24 1.84 1.02 -10.98
CA MET A 24 1.69 -0.30 -11.58
C MET A 24 3.08 -0.88 -11.80
N ASN A 25 3.40 -1.99 -11.14
CA ASN A 25 4.71 -2.64 -11.27
C ASN A 25 4.75 -3.51 -12.52
N ALA A 26 5.97 -3.88 -12.95
CA ALA A 26 6.15 -4.82 -14.04
C ALA A 26 5.47 -6.17 -13.72
N GLY A 27 4.65 -6.64 -14.65
CA GLY A 27 3.83 -7.84 -14.50
C GLY A 27 2.41 -7.60 -14.00
N ASP A 28 2.14 -6.47 -13.33
CA ASP A 28 0.79 -6.09 -12.93
C ASP A 28 0.05 -5.40 -14.08
N VAL A 29 -1.25 -5.60 -14.16
CA VAL A 29 -2.12 -4.96 -15.16
C VAL A 29 -3.42 -4.49 -14.53
N PHE A 30 -4.12 -3.55 -15.16
CA PHE A 30 -5.48 -3.22 -14.75
C PHE A 30 -6.40 -4.43 -14.90
N ALA A 31 -7.35 -4.56 -13.98
CA ALA A 31 -8.30 -5.69 -13.95
C ALA A 31 -9.28 -5.67 -15.14
N ALA A 32 -9.46 -4.51 -15.78
CA ALA A 32 -10.26 -4.33 -17.01
C ALA A 32 -9.83 -3.04 -17.71
N ASP A 33 -10.11 -2.92 -19.00
CA ASP A 33 -9.75 -1.76 -19.83
C ASP A 33 -10.45 -0.47 -19.40
N ASP A 34 -11.56 -0.58 -18.69
CA ASP A 34 -12.38 0.56 -18.26
C ASP A 34 -12.21 0.96 -16.79
N VAL A 35 -11.23 0.39 -16.08
CA VAL A 35 -10.99 0.67 -14.64
C VAL A 35 -10.88 2.17 -14.37
N LEU A 36 -10.06 2.89 -15.12
CA LEU A 36 -9.88 4.34 -14.92
C LEU A 36 -11.21 5.09 -15.10
N ARG A 37 -11.96 4.78 -16.17
CA ARG A 37 -13.26 5.39 -16.40
C ARG A 37 -14.21 5.12 -15.24
N ARG A 38 -14.32 3.88 -14.77
CA ARG A 38 -15.22 3.48 -13.67
C ARG A 38 -14.86 4.11 -12.32
N VAL A 39 -13.57 4.33 -12.07
CA VAL A 39 -13.12 5.03 -10.87
C VAL A 39 -13.44 6.51 -10.96
N PHE A 40 -13.04 7.16 -12.06
CA PHE A 40 -13.11 8.62 -12.19
C PHE A 40 -14.46 9.15 -12.70
N CYS A 41 -15.44 8.30 -13.02
CA CYS A 41 -16.83 8.75 -13.20
C CYS A 41 -17.57 8.97 -11.86
N GLN A 42 -16.99 8.54 -10.75
CA GLN A 42 -17.55 8.77 -9.41
C GLN A 42 -17.14 10.16 -8.90
N ASP A 43 -17.95 10.74 -8.03
CA ASP A 43 -17.55 11.97 -7.33
C ASP A 43 -16.47 11.63 -6.30
N LEU A 44 -15.25 12.09 -6.57
CA LEU A 44 -14.05 11.87 -5.73
C LEU A 44 -13.56 13.18 -5.09
N THR A 45 -14.36 14.23 -5.08
CA THR A 45 -13.99 15.54 -4.52
C THR A 45 -13.57 15.44 -3.05
N ASP A 46 -14.22 14.53 -2.31
CA ASP A 46 -13.95 14.28 -0.90
C ASP A 46 -12.92 13.18 -0.63
N ALA A 47 -12.23 12.67 -1.65
CA ALA A 47 -11.24 11.62 -1.48
C ALA A 47 -9.81 12.13 -1.66
N ASP A 48 -8.91 11.65 -0.83
CA ASP A 48 -7.46 11.85 -0.94
C ASP A 48 -6.75 10.57 -1.37
N VAL A 49 -7.32 9.42 -1.00
CA VAL A 49 -6.88 8.07 -1.37
C VAL A 49 -8.10 7.25 -1.78
N VAL A 50 -8.08 6.73 -3.02
CA VAL A 50 -9.13 5.85 -3.55
C VAL A 50 -8.52 4.47 -3.75
N TYR A 51 -9.12 3.44 -3.18
CA TYR A 51 -8.59 2.08 -3.27
C TYR A 51 -9.70 1.06 -3.54
N GLY A 52 -9.33 -0.04 -4.16
CA GLY A 52 -10.26 -1.12 -4.47
C GLY A 52 -9.64 -2.49 -4.30
N ASP A 53 -10.30 -3.47 -4.85
CA ASP A 53 -9.94 -4.88 -4.75
C ASP A 53 -8.77 -5.24 -5.66
N VAL A 54 -8.17 -6.40 -5.39
CA VAL A 54 -7.12 -6.96 -6.23
C VAL A 54 -7.54 -8.34 -6.73
N VAL A 55 -7.22 -8.65 -7.98
CA VAL A 55 -7.29 -10.04 -8.49
C VAL A 55 -5.94 -10.71 -8.21
N LYS A 56 -5.95 -11.84 -7.52
CA LYS A 56 -4.77 -12.62 -7.18
C LYS A 56 -5.04 -14.09 -7.43
N ASP A 57 -4.18 -14.74 -8.22
CA ASP A 57 -4.36 -16.16 -8.61
C ASP A 57 -5.79 -16.45 -9.14
N GLY A 58 -6.31 -15.56 -10.01
CA GLY A 58 -7.65 -15.63 -10.59
C GLY A 58 -8.82 -15.31 -9.65
N ASN A 59 -8.56 -14.96 -8.39
CA ASN A 59 -9.59 -14.69 -7.40
C ASN A 59 -9.59 -13.23 -6.97
N VAL A 60 -10.78 -12.62 -6.87
CA VAL A 60 -10.93 -11.28 -6.29
C VAL A 60 -10.72 -11.34 -4.78
N LYS A 61 -9.80 -10.52 -4.29
CA LYS A 61 -9.54 -10.32 -2.85
C LYS A 61 -10.04 -8.93 -2.48
N LYS A 62 -11.08 -8.88 -1.67
CA LYS A 62 -11.68 -7.66 -1.17
C LYS A 62 -10.71 -6.87 -0.28
N ALA A 63 -10.59 -5.58 -0.52
CA ALA A 63 -9.84 -4.70 0.36
C ALA A 63 -10.65 -4.40 1.63
N PRO A 64 -10.08 -4.54 2.84
CA PRO A 64 -10.74 -4.15 4.07
C PRO A 64 -10.94 -2.63 4.18
N GLU A 65 -11.75 -2.21 5.13
CA GLU A 65 -11.95 -0.79 5.44
C GLU A 65 -10.67 -0.10 5.95
N SER A 66 -10.59 1.22 5.74
CA SER A 66 -9.37 2.00 5.99
C SER A 66 -8.89 1.99 7.45
N TYR A 67 -9.78 1.84 8.43
CA TYR A 67 -9.39 1.78 9.85
C TYR A 67 -8.49 0.57 10.20
N TYR A 68 -8.46 -0.48 9.34
CA TYR A 68 -7.54 -1.60 9.51
C TYR A 68 -6.09 -1.28 9.12
N LEU A 69 -5.79 -0.11 8.55
CA LEU A 69 -4.42 0.31 8.19
C LEU A 69 -3.43 0.19 9.34
N TYR A 70 -3.84 0.50 10.55
CA TYR A 70 -2.97 0.33 11.73
C TYR A 70 -2.54 -1.11 11.99
N HIS A 71 -3.26 -2.08 11.44
CA HIS A 71 -3.00 -3.50 11.68
C HIS A 71 -2.13 -4.14 10.61
N ARG A 72 -2.27 -3.68 9.37
CA ARG A 72 -1.60 -4.23 8.18
C ARG A 72 -1.89 -3.34 6.97
N MET A 73 -1.11 -3.51 5.91
CA MET A 73 -1.49 -3.02 4.61
C MET A 73 -2.82 -3.66 4.19
N ILE A 74 -3.82 -2.83 3.88
CA ILE A 74 -5.19 -3.27 3.57
C ILE A 74 -5.45 -3.45 2.08
N PHE A 75 -4.60 -2.90 1.25
CA PHE A 75 -4.68 -2.98 -0.21
C PHE A 75 -3.29 -3.19 -0.81
N CYS A 76 -3.23 -3.66 -2.03
CA CYS A 76 -1.99 -3.62 -2.82
C CYS A 76 -1.80 -2.20 -3.35
N HIS A 77 -0.57 -1.69 -3.39
CA HIS A 77 -0.31 -0.34 -3.90
C HIS A 77 -0.70 -0.18 -5.38
N GLN A 78 -0.79 -1.27 -6.14
CA GLN A 78 -1.32 -1.30 -7.51
C GLN A 78 -2.84 -1.09 -7.59
N CYS A 79 -3.53 -1.16 -6.45
CA CYS A 79 -4.98 -0.98 -6.36
C CYS A 79 -5.36 0.32 -5.69
N VAL A 80 -4.45 1.31 -5.62
CA VAL A 80 -4.69 2.56 -4.93
C VAL A 80 -4.30 3.77 -5.79
N PHE A 81 -5.25 4.68 -5.95
CA PHE A 81 -5.04 6.01 -6.51
C PHE A 81 -4.87 6.98 -5.36
N THR A 82 -3.79 7.73 -5.34
CA THR A 82 -3.50 8.71 -4.28
C THR A 82 -3.37 10.10 -4.91
N ARG A 83 -3.95 11.12 -4.29
CA ARG A 83 -3.70 12.49 -4.73
C ARG A 83 -2.20 12.77 -4.72
N ARG A 84 -1.70 13.31 -5.83
CA ARG A 84 -0.29 13.63 -5.97
C ARG A 84 0.21 14.54 -4.84
N SER A 85 -0.59 15.52 -4.42
CA SER A 85 -0.29 16.40 -3.30
C SER A 85 -0.03 15.66 -1.98
N CYS A 86 -0.77 14.58 -1.72
CA CYS A 86 -0.57 13.71 -0.57
C CYS A 86 0.79 13.01 -0.61
N LEU A 87 1.17 12.48 -1.77
CA LEU A 87 2.47 11.81 -1.95
C LEU A 87 3.65 12.78 -1.91
N ILE A 88 3.46 14.02 -2.37
CA ILE A 88 4.48 15.08 -2.22
C ILE A 88 4.66 15.45 -0.75
N SER A 89 3.56 15.61 0.00
CA SER A 89 3.60 15.98 1.42
C SER A 89 4.02 14.84 2.36
N THR A 90 3.89 13.60 1.88
CA THR A 90 4.22 12.38 2.63
C THR A 90 4.90 11.37 1.69
N PRO A 91 6.16 11.63 1.28
CA PRO A 91 6.88 10.76 0.38
C PRO A 91 7.18 9.40 1.03
N PHE A 92 7.43 8.40 0.21
CA PHE A 92 7.85 7.09 0.68
C PHE A 92 9.20 7.16 1.39
N ASP A 93 9.25 6.65 2.63
CA ASP A 93 10.50 6.58 3.40
C ASP A 93 11.37 5.42 2.89
N ILE A 94 12.40 5.73 2.13
CA ILE A 94 13.28 4.75 1.49
C ILE A 94 14.10 3.89 2.46
N ARG A 95 14.08 4.18 3.76
CA ARG A 95 14.66 3.31 4.79
C ARG A 95 13.89 2.01 4.92
N HIS A 96 12.58 2.05 4.64
CA HIS A 96 11.68 0.89 4.62
C HIS A 96 11.61 0.31 3.20
N ARG A 97 12.49 -0.66 2.92
CA ARG A 97 12.63 -1.19 1.56
C ARG A 97 11.46 -2.03 1.06
N LEU A 98 10.62 -2.54 1.97
CA LEU A 98 9.49 -3.41 1.66
C LEU A 98 8.15 -2.89 2.15
N SER A 99 8.14 -1.82 2.96
CA SER A 99 6.95 -1.34 3.67
C SER A 99 6.84 0.19 3.71
N ALA A 100 7.55 0.92 2.81
CA ALA A 100 7.45 2.37 2.78
C ALA A 100 6.05 2.85 2.36
N ASP A 101 5.35 2.10 1.52
CA ASP A 101 3.95 2.32 1.17
C ASP A 101 3.05 2.19 2.41
N PHE A 102 3.22 1.12 3.19
CA PHE A 102 2.49 0.94 4.44
C PHE A 102 2.70 2.12 5.40
N LYS A 103 3.95 2.58 5.57
CA LYS A 103 4.26 3.76 6.38
C LYS A 103 3.58 5.02 5.86
N SER A 104 3.70 5.29 4.56
CA SER A 104 3.10 6.47 3.93
C SER A 104 1.59 6.51 4.15
N PHE A 105 0.88 5.41 3.93
CA PHE A 105 -0.58 5.36 4.10
C PHE A 105 -1.01 5.47 5.57
N ILE A 106 -0.28 4.90 6.54
CA ILE A 106 -0.53 5.13 7.97
C ILE A 106 -0.41 6.63 8.30
N VAL A 107 0.66 7.26 7.85
CA VAL A 107 0.89 8.69 8.11
C VAL A 107 -0.17 9.57 7.45
N LEU A 108 -0.57 9.26 6.23
CA LEU A 108 -1.68 9.95 5.55
C LEU A 108 -2.99 9.80 6.33
N TYR A 109 -3.31 8.58 6.79
CA TYR A 109 -4.50 8.32 7.59
C TYR A 109 -4.48 9.10 8.92
N GLN A 110 -3.33 9.13 9.59
CA GLN A 110 -3.15 9.91 10.84
C GLN A 110 -3.28 11.41 10.63
N LYS A 111 -2.91 11.91 9.46
CA LYS A 111 -3.09 13.32 9.07
C LYS A 111 -4.53 13.66 8.65
N GLY A 112 -5.44 12.70 8.69
CA GLY A 112 -6.84 12.90 8.34
C GLY A 112 -7.16 12.79 6.85
N ALA A 113 -6.26 12.20 6.05
CA ALA A 113 -6.55 11.91 4.65
C ALA A 113 -7.79 11.01 4.53
N ARG A 114 -8.65 11.32 3.59
CA ARG A 114 -9.95 10.66 3.38
C ARG A 114 -9.77 9.49 2.42
N PHE A 115 -9.92 8.28 2.95
CA PHE A 115 -9.81 7.03 2.22
C PHE A 115 -11.19 6.60 1.72
N ARG A 116 -11.31 6.37 0.41
CA ARG A 116 -12.53 5.92 -0.23
C ARG A 116 -12.33 4.54 -0.85
N TYR A 117 -13.12 3.58 -0.42
CA TYR A 117 -13.19 2.27 -1.03
C TYR A 117 -14.13 2.30 -2.24
N VAL A 118 -13.70 1.70 -3.35
CA VAL A 118 -14.54 1.41 -4.52
C VAL A 118 -14.70 -0.10 -4.65
N ASP A 119 -15.93 -0.57 -4.67
CA ASP A 119 -16.26 -2.00 -4.72
C ASP A 119 -16.07 -2.57 -6.13
N MET A 120 -14.78 -2.63 -6.53
CA MET A 120 -14.39 -3.24 -7.80
C MET A 120 -12.90 -3.62 -7.79
N PRO A 121 -12.50 -4.66 -8.55
CA PRO A 121 -11.10 -4.94 -8.77
C PRO A 121 -10.45 -3.85 -9.62
N ILE A 122 -9.28 -3.38 -9.15
CA ILE A 122 -8.49 -2.35 -9.82
C ILE A 122 -7.38 -2.98 -10.63
N ALA A 123 -6.64 -3.95 -10.05
CA ALA A 123 -5.49 -4.56 -10.70
C ALA A 123 -5.48 -6.08 -10.55
N ILE A 124 -4.83 -6.73 -11.50
CA ILE A 124 -4.40 -8.13 -11.42
C ILE A 124 -2.95 -8.10 -10.94
N PHE A 125 -2.70 -8.71 -9.79
CA PHE A 125 -1.39 -8.74 -9.14
C PHE A 125 -0.57 -9.93 -9.63
N ASP A 126 0.65 -9.67 -10.12
CA ASP A 126 1.61 -10.71 -10.42
C ASP A 126 2.22 -11.29 -9.14
N THR A 127 1.93 -12.56 -8.86
CA THR A 127 2.42 -13.25 -7.65
C THR A 127 3.89 -13.64 -7.72
N GLY A 128 4.57 -13.50 -8.86
CA GLY A 128 6.01 -13.76 -9.05
C GLY A 128 6.94 -12.67 -8.49
N GLY A 129 6.38 -11.55 -8.00
CA GLY A 129 7.15 -10.39 -7.57
C GLY A 129 7.96 -10.58 -6.27
N VAL A 130 8.92 -9.67 -6.05
CA VAL A 130 9.89 -9.67 -4.93
C VAL A 130 9.22 -9.66 -3.55
N SER A 131 8.06 -9.04 -3.39
CA SER A 131 7.33 -8.96 -2.12
C SER A 131 6.85 -10.32 -1.59
N ASN A 132 6.62 -11.29 -2.47
CA ASN A 132 6.21 -12.65 -2.08
C ASN A 132 7.41 -13.53 -1.68
N SER A 133 8.59 -13.30 -2.25
CA SER A 133 9.80 -14.10 -1.98
C SER A 133 10.48 -13.79 -0.65
N HIS A 134 10.16 -12.66 0.00
CA HIS A 134 10.82 -12.18 1.22
C HIS A 134 9.84 -11.86 2.36
N ARG A 135 8.88 -12.75 2.60
CA ARG A 135 7.78 -12.51 3.56
C ARG A 135 8.28 -12.16 4.99
N SER A 136 9.30 -12.84 5.50
CA SER A 136 9.84 -12.54 6.84
C SER A 136 10.49 -11.17 6.91
N LYS A 137 11.19 -10.76 5.85
CA LYS A 137 11.79 -9.41 5.77
C LYS A 137 10.70 -8.32 5.72
N GLY A 138 9.62 -8.54 4.95
CA GLY A 138 8.49 -7.63 4.90
C GLY A 138 7.78 -7.49 6.24
N LEU A 139 7.54 -8.60 6.97
CA LEU A 139 6.96 -8.54 8.30
C LEU A 139 7.85 -7.81 9.31
N ARG A 140 9.17 -8.00 9.24
CA ARG A 140 10.11 -7.26 10.09
C ARG A 140 10.06 -5.77 9.80
N ASP A 141 10.00 -5.39 8.53
CA ASP A 141 9.92 -3.99 8.11
C ASP A 141 8.57 -3.36 8.55
N ASN A 142 7.45 -4.10 8.43
CA ASN A 142 6.15 -3.68 8.98
C ASN A 142 6.20 -3.44 10.49
N ILE A 143 6.89 -4.30 11.26
CA ILE A 143 7.08 -4.12 12.71
C ILE A 143 7.83 -2.81 12.98
N SER A 144 8.87 -2.51 12.20
CA SER A 144 9.61 -1.24 12.31
C SER A 144 8.71 -0.04 12.01
N VAL A 145 7.90 -0.11 10.96
CA VAL A 145 6.91 0.94 10.63
C VAL A 145 5.94 1.17 11.80
N VAL A 146 5.36 0.10 12.36
CA VAL A 146 4.44 0.21 13.50
C VAL A 146 5.15 0.83 14.71
N TRP A 147 6.42 0.45 14.95
CA TRP A 147 7.21 1.02 16.03
C TRP A 147 7.40 2.52 15.89
N GLU A 148 7.64 3.00 14.68
CA GLU A 148 7.88 4.41 14.39
C GLU A 148 6.59 5.25 14.35
N THR A 149 5.48 4.68 13.88
CA THR A 149 4.27 5.46 13.54
C THR A 149 3.14 5.34 14.54
N ILE A 150 3.04 4.24 15.28
CA ILE A 150 1.91 3.99 16.17
C ILE A 150 2.25 4.35 17.62
N PRO A 151 1.45 5.21 18.29
CA PRO A 151 1.68 5.56 19.68
C PRO A 151 1.35 4.41 20.64
N MET A 152 1.90 4.47 21.86
CA MET A 152 1.50 3.59 22.95
C MET A 152 0.08 3.94 23.45
N PRO A 153 -0.74 2.97 23.90
CA PRO A 153 -0.44 1.52 24.07
C PRO A 153 -0.73 0.68 22.81
N GLN A 154 -1.36 1.24 21.76
CA GLN A 154 -1.77 0.49 20.56
C GLN A 154 -0.59 -0.19 19.85
N ARG A 155 0.60 0.42 19.91
CA ARG A 155 1.85 -0.14 19.36
C ARG A 155 2.10 -1.58 19.81
N LEU A 156 1.96 -1.89 21.11
CA LEU A 156 2.20 -3.22 21.63
C LEU A 156 1.25 -4.26 21.03
N LYS A 157 -0.04 -3.91 20.91
CA LYS A 157 -1.05 -4.79 20.31
C LYS A 157 -0.70 -5.14 18.86
N PHE A 158 -0.24 -4.16 18.07
CA PHE A 158 0.06 -4.38 16.65
C PHE A 158 1.38 -5.10 16.46
N ILE A 159 2.39 -4.82 17.29
CA ILE A 159 3.65 -5.56 17.28
C ILE A 159 3.42 -7.04 17.64
N MET A 160 2.63 -7.35 18.65
CA MET A 160 2.29 -8.74 18.97
C MET A 160 1.59 -9.44 17.80
N ARG A 161 0.65 -8.73 17.13
CA ARG A 161 -0.07 -9.27 15.97
C ARG A 161 0.83 -9.56 14.77
N LEU A 162 1.84 -8.75 14.52
CA LEU A 162 2.82 -8.94 13.45
C LEU A 162 3.93 -9.91 13.86
N GLY A 163 4.30 -9.93 15.14
CA GLY A 163 5.38 -10.74 15.70
C GLY A 163 5.13 -12.24 15.58
N VAL A 164 3.91 -12.69 15.84
CA VAL A 164 3.55 -14.12 15.71
C VAL A 164 3.76 -14.65 14.29
N PRO A 165 3.19 -14.04 13.23
CA PRO A 165 3.46 -14.45 11.85
C PRO A 165 4.95 -14.34 11.48
N TYR A 166 5.65 -13.33 11.97
CA TYR A 166 7.09 -13.17 11.73
C TYR A 166 7.89 -14.35 12.29
N LEU A 167 7.66 -14.71 13.55
CA LEU A 167 8.32 -15.86 14.18
C LEU A 167 8.00 -17.18 13.44
N MET A 168 6.73 -17.38 13.08
CA MET A 168 6.32 -18.56 12.30
C MET A 168 7.01 -18.62 10.93
N CYS A 169 7.16 -17.49 10.23
CA CYS A 169 7.89 -17.44 8.97
C CYS A 169 9.37 -17.79 9.16
N ARG A 170 10.00 -17.28 10.20
CA ARG A 170 11.41 -17.60 10.50
C ARG A 170 11.62 -19.07 10.83
N LEU A 171 10.74 -19.68 11.62
CA LEU A 171 10.81 -21.10 11.97
C LEU A 171 10.62 -22.01 10.75
N ARG A 172 9.88 -21.54 9.72
CA ARG A 172 9.64 -22.28 8.47
C ARG A 172 10.67 -21.99 7.37
N GLY A 173 11.71 -21.21 7.65
CA GLY A 173 12.75 -20.84 6.68
C GLY A 173 12.28 -19.93 5.54
N LYS A 174 11.19 -19.18 5.75
CA LYS A 174 10.58 -18.28 4.75
C LYS A 174 10.76 -16.81 5.09
#